data_36338010f0fba29d0c7f714614c50685
#
_entry.id   36338010f0fba29d0c7f714614c50685
#
_cell.length_a   1.000
_cell.length_b   1.000
_cell.length_c   1.000
_cell.angle_alpha   90.00
_cell.angle_beta   90.00
_cell.angle_gamma   90.00
#
_symmetry.space_group_name_H-M   'P 1'
#
loop_
_entity.id
_entity.type
_entity.pdbx_description
1 polymer ?
#
loop_
_entity_poly.entity_id
_entity_poly.type
_entity_poly.pdbx_seq_one_letter_code
_entity_poly.pdbx_strand_id
1 'polypeptide(L)'
;HFGGQNFWFYAIALIPFSQLFAFEFSTPLFIVFLAPIFLGELLTKEKLFAAAIGFVGIILVARPDLNVVSWALVAAFLLPICFAATAIATKLLTRTFSLTCILFWLVIMQTVFSLICAGYDLTIKIPTKSDLPFLLIVSVTGLTAHLCMTKAFSLAPVSVVMPIDFVRLPLISVVGYLFYNEVLTWYIVLGSVLVFVGNYINIKAEERGQSYERVSGSER
;
A
#
# COMPACT_ATOMS: atom_id res chain seq x y z
N HIS A 1 1.45 9.85 -4.36
CA HIS A 1 1.57 8.56 -5.07
C HIS A 1 2.92 8.41 -5.74
N PHE A 2 3.35 9.37 -6.55
CA PHE A 2 4.62 9.34 -7.30
C PHE A 2 5.82 9.01 -6.39
N GLY A 3 5.98 9.68 -5.24
CA GLY A 3 7.06 9.37 -4.29
C GLY A 3 7.05 7.93 -3.79
N GLY A 4 5.87 7.42 -3.40
CA GLY A 4 5.72 6.03 -2.96
C GLY A 4 6.10 5.03 -4.04
N GLN A 5 5.73 5.29 -5.28
CA GLN A 5 6.06 4.45 -6.43
C GLN A 5 7.58 4.42 -6.71
N ASN A 6 8.25 5.58 -6.62
CA ASN A 6 9.71 5.63 -6.77
C ASN A 6 10.44 4.91 -5.64
N PHE A 7 9.98 5.03 -4.39
CA PHE A 7 10.52 4.26 -3.28
C PHE A 7 10.34 2.76 -3.48
N TRP A 8 9.19 2.36 -4.02
CA TRP A 8 8.89 0.96 -4.33
C TRP A 8 9.84 0.41 -5.40
N PHE A 9 10.00 1.10 -6.55
CA PHE A 9 10.91 0.67 -7.62
C PHE A 9 12.37 0.67 -7.17
N TYR A 10 12.78 1.62 -6.32
CA TYR A 10 14.12 1.64 -5.78
C TYR A 10 14.37 0.46 -4.82
N ALA A 11 13.42 0.21 -3.93
CA ALA A 11 13.56 -0.85 -2.94
C ALA A 11 13.49 -2.26 -3.57
N ILE A 12 12.59 -2.51 -4.54
CA ILE A 12 12.44 -3.83 -5.18
C ILE A 12 13.71 -4.34 -5.87
N ALA A 13 14.56 -3.43 -6.33
CA ALA A 13 15.82 -3.76 -6.95
C ALA A 13 16.92 -4.17 -5.94
N LEU A 14 16.75 -3.91 -4.65
CA LEU A 14 17.80 -3.94 -3.64
C LEU A 14 17.49 -4.79 -2.41
N ILE A 15 16.21 -5.08 -2.15
CA ILE A 15 15.80 -5.92 -1.01
C ILE A 15 14.91 -7.08 -1.49
N PRO A 16 14.81 -8.19 -0.74
CA PRO A 16 13.95 -9.32 -1.07
C PRO A 16 12.47 -8.92 -1.19
N PHE A 17 11.73 -9.60 -2.06
CA PHE A 17 10.29 -9.37 -2.26
C PHE A 17 9.51 -9.48 -0.95
N SER A 18 9.80 -10.50 -0.16
CA SER A 18 9.15 -10.72 1.14
C SER A 18 9.30 -9.53 2.09
N GLN A 19 10.46 -8.88 2.12
CA GLN A 19 10.69 -7.67 2.92
C GLN A 19 9.95 -6.47 2.34
N LEU A 20 10.07 -6.22 1.03
CA LEU A 20 9.39 -5.09 0.38
C LEU A 20 7.88 -5.15 0.62
N PHE A 21 7.28 -6.30 0.38
CA PHE A 21 5.83 -6.46 0.54
C PHE A 21 5.39 -6.41 2.00
N ALA A 22 6.21 -6.84 2.96
CA ALA A 22 5.92 -6.64 4.37
C ALA A 22 5.80 -5.14 4.71
N PHE A 23 6.70 -4.30 4.17
CA PHE A 23 6.59 -2.84 4.31
C PHE A 23 5.35 -2.30 3.58
N GLU A 24 5.10 -2.69 2.34
CA GLU A 24 3.93 -2.25 1.57
C GLU A 24 2.62 -2.57 2.31
N PHE A 25 2.48 -3.79 2.81
CA PHE A 25 1.33 -4.24 3.59
C PHE A 25 1.21 -3.61 4.98
N SER A 26 2.18 -2.82 5.41
CA SER A 26 2.03 -1.98 6.60
C SER A 26 1.21 -0.72 6.33
N THR A 27 0.89 -0.41 5.09
CA THR A 27 0.09 0.76 4.70
C THR A 27 -1.19 0.93 5.53
N PRO A 28 -2.02 -0.09 5.79
CA PRO A 28 -3.22 0.05 6.63
C PRO A 28 -2.91 0.47 8.07
N LEU A 29 -1.74 0.12 8.60
CA LEU A 29 -1.35 0.54 9.94
C LEU A 29 -1.14 2.06 10.01
N PHE A 30 -0.51 2.64 8.98
CA PHE A 30 -0.38 4.10 8.86
C PHE A 30 -1.73 4.77 8.63
N ILE A 31 -2.66 4.12 7.92
CA ILE A 31 -4.03 4.63 7.72
C ILE A 31 -4.76 4.73 9.07
N VAL A 32 -4.60 3.78 9.98
CA VAL A 32 -5.21 3.81 11.32
C VAL A 32 -4.86 5.09 12.08
N PHE A 33 -3.63 5.62 11.90
CA PHE A 33 -3.20 6.85 12.53
C PHE A 33 -3.60 8.12 11.74
N LEU A 34 -3.64 8.04 10.42
CA LEU A 34 -3.90 9.19 9.56
C LEU A 34 -5.40 9.42 9.31
N ALA A 35 -6.22 8.35 9.27
CA ALA A 35 -7.64 8.45 8.99
C ALA A 35 -8.42 9.29 10.02
N PRO A 36 -8.15 9.22 11.33
CA PRO A 36 -8.79 10.11 12.31
C PRO A 36 -8.53 11.59 12.01
N ILE A 37 -7.32 11.93 11.59
CA ILE A 37 -6.90 13.31 11.35
C ILE A 37 -7.57 13.89 10.09
N PHE A 38 -7.62 13.11 9.01
CA PHE A 38 -8.03 13.60 7.69
C PHE A 38 -9.44 13.22 7.30
N LEU A 39 -9.96 12.09 7.79
CA LEU A 39 -11.28 11.57 7.43
C LEU A 39 -12.31 11.71 8.57
N GLY A 40 -11.85 12.05 9.78
CA GLY A 40 -12.71 12.13 10.99
C GLY A 40 -13.10 10.74 11.52
N GLU A 41 -12.38 9.69 11.17
CA GLU A 41 -12.64 8.33 11.66
C GLU A 41 -12.22 8.19 13.13
N LEU A 42 -12.95 7.37 13.92
CA LEU A 42 -12.61 7.17 15.33
C LEU A 42 -11.41 6.24 15.50
N LEU A 43 -10.44 6.68 16.31
CA LEU A 43 -9.33 5.83 16.76
C LEU A 43 -9.78 5.07 17.99
N THR A 44 -10.03 3.76 17.83
CA THR A 44 -10.41 2.88 18.94
C THR A 44 -9.21 2.14 19.52
N LYS A 45 -9.33 1.64 20.75
CA LYS A 45 -8.27 0.83 21.39
C LYS A 45 -7.98 -0.44 20.60
N GLU A 46 -9.00 -1.03 19.98
CA GLU A 46 -8.88 -2.22 19.14
C GLU A 46 -8.06 -1.93 17.87
N LYS A 47 -8.28 -0.79 17.22
CA LYS A 47 -7.48 -0.35 16.06
C LYS A 47 -6.02 -0.13 16.45
N LEU A 48 -5.76 0.48 17.60
CA LEU A 48 -4.40 0.70 18.10
C LEU A 48 -3.69 -0.62 18.41
N PHE A 49 -4.39 -1.57 19.05
CA PHE A 49 -3.86 -2.89 19.32
C PHE A 49 -3.57 -3.68 18.03
N ALA A 50 -4.48 -3.62 17.06
CA ALA A 50 -4.30 -4.20 15.74
C ALA A 50 -3.06 -3.65 15.02
N ALA A 51 -2.86 -2.32 15.07
CA ALA A 51 -1.68 -1.66 14.53
C ALA A 51 -0.40 -2.14 15.22
N ALA A 52 -0.40 -2.29 16.54
CA ALA A 52 0.76 -2.76 17.27
C ALA A 52 1.15 -4.20 16.89
N ILE A 53 0.18 -5.12 16.78
CA ILE A 53 0.42 -6.50 16.31
C ILE A 53 1.02 -6.50 14.90
N GLY A 54 0.41 -5.75 13.98
CA GLY A 54 0.89 -5.64 12.61
C GLY A 54 2.32 -5.09 12.54
N PHE A 55 2.64 -4.06 13.34
CA PHE A 55 3.97 -3.48 13.39
C PHE A 55 5.03 -4.47 13.89
N VAL A 56 4.72 -5.28 14.91
CA VAL A 56 5.58 -6.39 15.35
C VAL A 56 5.81 -7.39 14.21
N GLY A 57 4.76 -7.73 13.46
CA GLY A 57 4.85 -8.60 12.29
C GLY A 57 5.81 -8.05 11.24
N ILE A 58 5.75 -6.74 10.95
CA ILE A 58 6.66 -6.08 9.99
C ILE A 58 8.11 -6.15 10.46
N ILE A 59 8.38 -5.83 11.72
CA ILE A 59 9.75 -5.89 12.28
C ILE A 59 10.30 -7.32 12.15
N LEU A 60 9.46 -8.32 12.38
CA LEU A 60 9.85 -9.73 12.28
C LEU A 60 10.27 -10.12 10.83
N VAL A 61 9.50 -9.66 9.83
CA VAL A 61 9.78 -9.93 8.40
C VAL A 61 10.96 -9.10 7.92
N ALA A 62 10.96 -7.81 8.23
CA ALA A 62 11.97 -6.87 7.74
C ALA A 62 13.37 -7.18 8.29
N ARG A 63 13.44 -7.70 9.53
CA ARG A 63 14.71 -7.98 10.22
C ARG A 63 15.75 -6.89 9.98
N PRO A 64 15.45 -5.62 10.31
CA PRO A 64 16.39 -4.55 10.03
C PRO A 64 17.71 -4.85 10.76
N ASP A 65 18.79 -5.00 10.00
CA ASP A 65 20.11 -5.00 10.60
C ASP A 65 20.41 -3.57 11.03
N LEU A 66 20.32 -3.32 12.32
CA LEU A 66 20.52 -1.99 12.92
C LEU A 66 21.97 -1.48 12.73
N ASN A 67 22.90 -2.36 12.36
CA ASN A 67 24.27 -1.99 12.07
C ASN A 67 24.47 -1.48 10.63
N VAL A 68 23.53 -1.77 9.74
CA VAL A 68 23.59 -1.36 8.31
C VAL A 68 22.25 -0.76 7.90
N VAL A 69 22.09 0.54 8.12
CA VAL A 69 20.93 1.26 7.57
C VAL A 69 21.16 1.47 6.08
N SER A 70 20.57 0.62 5.24
CA SER A 70 20.60 0.83 3.80
C SER A 70 19.53 1.84 3.36
N TRP A 71 19.84 2.65 2.35
CA TRP A 71 18.86 3.55 1.74
C TRP A 71 17.63 2.82 1.18
N ALA A 72 17.81 1.54 0.80
CA ALA A 72 16.70 0.68 0.36
C ALA A 72 15.69 0.40 1.48
N LEU A 73 16.16 0.17 2.71
CA LEU A 73 15.28 -0.01 3.87
C LEU A 73 14.57 1.31 4.25
N VAL A 74 15.26 2.44 4.13
CA VAL A 74 14.64 3.76 4.34
C VAL A 74 13.54 4.00 3.32
N ALA A 75 13.79 3.72 2.05
CA ALA A 75 12.79 3.83 0.98
C ALA A 75 11.61 2.88 1.22
N ALA A 76 11.87 1.62 1.61
CA ALA A 76 10.83 0.65 1.94
C ALA A 76 9.96 1.08 3.13
N PHE A 77 10.53 1.77 4.13
CA PHE A 77 9.79 2.31 5.26
C PHE A 77 8.94 3.55 4.89
N LEU A 78 9.43 4.41 4.00
CA LEU A 78 8.69 5.61 3.55
C LEU A 78 7.55 5.29 2.58
N LEU A 79 7.67 4.23 1.83
CA LEU A 79 6.69 3.76 0.85
C LEU A 79 5.27 3.61 1.42
N PRO A 80 5.00 2.88 2.53
CA PRO A 80 3.65 2.71 3.06
C PRO A 80 3.05 4.02 3.58
N ILE A 81 3.85 4.94 4.07
CA ILE A 81 3.41 6.29 4.48
C ILE A 81 2.88 7.05 3.26
N CYS A 82 3.62 7.01 2.15
CA CYS A 82 3.20 7.64 0.89
C CYS A 82 1.92 7.00 0.33
N PHE A 83 1.77 5.68 0.43
CA PHE A 83 0.58 4.99 -0.03
C PHE A 83 -0.63 5.23 0.88
N ALA A 84 -0.44 5.29 2.20
CA ALA A 84 -1.48 5.67 3.14
C ALA A 84 -2.00 7.09 2.86
N ALA A 85 -1.09 8.05 2.68
CA ALA A 85 -1.44 9.41 2.31
C ALA A 85 -2.19 9.46 0.95
N THR A 86 -1.77 8.65 -0.02
CA THR A 86 -2.44 8.53 -1.32
C THR A 86 -3.86 7.98 -1.17
N ALA A 87 -4.04 6.91 -0.39
CA ALA A 87 -5.35 6.29 -0.16
C ALA A 87 -6.33 7.28 0.47
N ILE A 88 -5.88 8.01 1.49
CA ILE A 88 -6.67 9.03 2.18
C ILE A 88 -7.02 10.19 1.22
N ALA A 89 -6.03 10.70 0.48
CA ALA A 89 -6.27 11.77 -0.50
C ALA A 89 -7.25 11.31 -1.59
N THR A 90 -7.10 10.10 -2.11
CA THR A 90 -8.03 9.52 -3.10
C THR A 90 -9.43 9.40 -2.51
N LYS A 91 -9.58 8.92 -1.27
CA LYS A 91 -10.88 8.85 -0.58
C LYS A 91 -11.53 10.23 -0.45
N LEU A 92 -10.77 11.26 -0.09
CA LEU A 92 -11.28 12.63 -0.02
C LEU A 92 -11.75 13.12 -1.40
N LEU A 93 -10.97 12.87 -2.45
CA LEU A 93 -11.31 13.27 -3.82
C LEU A 93 -12.56 12.56 -4.34
N THR A 94 -12.80 11.29 -3.97
CA THR A 94 -14.02 10.57 -4.39
C THR A 94 -15.31 11.16 -3.82
N ARG A 95 -15.23 12.06 -2.84
CA ARG A 95 -16.40 12.77 -2.30
C ARG A 95 -16.89 13.88 -3.24
N THR A 96 -16.02 14.43 -4.08
CA THR A 96 -16.32 15.63 -4.88
C THR A 96 -16.10 15.45 -6.38
N PHE A 97 -15.19 14.54 -6.79
CA PHE A 97 -14.80 14.36 -8.18
C PHE A 97 -15.21 12.98 -8.71
N SER A 98 -15.43 12.91 -10.02
CA SER A 98 -15.66 11.62 -10.70
C SER A 98 -14.38 10.77 -10.73
N LEU A 99 -14.56 9.44 -10.78
CA LEU A 99 -13.43 8.50 -10.84
C LEU A 99 -12.52 8.78 -12.03
N THR A 100 -13.11 9.10 -13.18
CA THR A 100 -12.37 9.42 -14.41
C THR A 100 -11.52 10.67 -14.23
N CYS A 101 -12.05 11.71 -13.56
CA CYS A 101 -11.31 12.94 -13.27
C CYS A 101 -10.09 12.64 -12.36
N ILE A 102 -10.30 11.86 -11.29
CA ILE A 102 -9.23 11.50 -10.36
C ILE A 102 -8.11 10.74 -11.09
N LEU A 103 -8.47 9.73 -11.89
CA LEU A 103 -7.50 8.92 -12.64
C LEU A 103 -6.81 9.74 -13.74
N PHE A 104 -7.52 10.60 -14.44
CA PHE A 104 -6.94 11.46 -15.44
C PHE A 104 -5.83 12.33 -14.87
N TRP A 105 -6.11 13.03 -13.78
CA TRP A 105 -5.10 13.86 -13.12
C TRP A 105 -3.97 13.05 -12.50
N LEU A 106 -4.26 11.87 -11.95
CA LEU A 106 -3.24 10.95 -11.45
C LEU A 106 -2.24 10.61 -12.57
N VAL A 107 -2.73 10.17 -13.73
CA VAL A 107 -1.89 9.77 -14.86
C VAL A 107 -1.09 10.97 -15.40
N ILE A 108 -1.72 12.13 -15.62
CA ILE A 108 -1.05 13.33 -16.09
C ILE A 108 0.08 13.76 -15.16
N MET A 109 -0.22 13.90 -13.86
CA MET A 109 0.79 14.31 -12.88
C MET A 109 1.95 13.30 -12.79
N GLN A 110 1.63 12.01 -12.78
CA GLN A 110 2.66 10.96 -12.79
C GLN A 110 3.54 11.04 -14.05
N THR A 111 2.93 11.23 -15.22
CA THR A 111 3.67 11.36 -16.49
C THR A 111 4.61 12.56 -16.45
N VAL A 112 4.12 13.73 -16.01
CA VAL A 112 4.94 14.95 -15.91
C VAL A 112 6.12 14.74 -14.95
N PHE A 113 5.85 14.25 -13.74
CA PHE A 113 6.92 14.01 -12.76
C PHE A 113 7.91 12.95 -13.22
N SER A 114 7.42 11.87 -13.87
CA SER A 114 8.29 10.82 -14.42
C SER A 114 9.18 11.37 -15.54
N LEU A 115 8.66 12.22 -16.43
CA LEU A 115 9.45 12.84 -17.48
C LEU A 115 10.51 13.78 -16.93
N ILE A 116 10.18 14.57 -15.90
CA ILE A 116 11.15 15.43 -15.23
C ILE A 116 12.26 14.61 -14.59
N CYS A 117 11.92 13.53 -13.86
CA CYS A 117 12.89 12.66 -13.23
C CYS A 117 13.72 11.85 -14.24
N ALA A 118 13.11 11.35 -15.32
CA ALA A 118 13.83 10.61 -16.36
C ALA A 118 14.70 11.51 -17.24
N GLY A 119 14.31 12.77 -17.41
CA GLY A 119 15.06 13.75 -18.21
C GLY A 119 16.12 14.54 -17.42
N TYR A 120 16.28 14.27 -16.13
CA TYR A 120 17.21 15.02 -15.27
C TYR A 120 18.66 15.02 -15.76
N ASP A 121 19.11 13.87 -16.28
CA ASP A 121 20.46 13.69 -16.83
C ASP A 121 20.51 13.80 -18.37
N LEU A 122 19.41 14.20 -19.01
CA LEU A 122 19.22 14.30 -20.46
C LEU A 122 19.44 12.96 -21.21
N THR A 123 19.43 11.84 -20.52
CA THR A 123 19.67 10.50 -21.08
C THR A 123 18.46 9.60 -20.94
N ILE A 124 17.34 9.96 -21.60
CA ILE A 124 16.15 9.12 -21.59
C ILE A 124 16.40 7.85 -22.41
N LYS A 125 16.44 6.69 -21.75
CA LYS A 125 16.51 5.40 -22.44
C LYS A 125 15.18 5.06 -23.09
N ILE A 126 15.16 4.96 -24.40
CA ILE A 126 13.98 4.54 -25.15
C ILE A 126 13.82 3.03 -25.03
N PRO A 127 12.63 2.51 -24.65
CA PRO A 127 12.37 1.08 -24.56
C PRO A 127 12.62 0.38 -25.89
N THR A 128 13.17 -0.83 -25.84
CA THR A 128 13.36 -1.68 -27.01
C THR A 128 12.02 -2.30 -27.46
N LYS A 129 11.96 -2.81 -28.69
CA LYS A 129 10.73 -3.49 -29.18
C LYS A 129 10.36 -4.72 -28.32
N SER A 130 11.34 -5.38 -27.71
CA SER A 130 11.14 -6.50 -26.79
C SER A 130 10.49 -6.08 -25.46
N ASP A 131 10.66 -4.82 -25.04
CA ASP A 131 10.12 -4.33 -23.75
C ASP A 131 8.65 -3.89 -23.90
N LEU A 132 8.21 -3.54 -25.13
CA LEU A 132 6.88 -3.00 -25.39
C LEU A 132 5.73 -3.87 -24.90
N PRO A 133 5.71 -5.21 -25.09
CA PRO A 133 4.62 -6.05 -24.59
C PRO A 133 4.53 -6.01 -23.05
N PHE A 134 5.65 -6.03 -22.36
CA PHE A 134 5.70 -5.98 -20.89
C PHE A 134 5.24 -4.62 -20.36
N LEU A 135 5.68 -3.53 -21.00
CA LEU A 135 5.24 -2.18 -20.66
C LEU A 135 3.74 -1.99 -20.90
N LEU A 136 3.20 -2.54 -21.98
CA LEU A 136 1.77 -2.49 -22.25
C LEU A 136 0.97 -3.24 -21.17
N ILE A 137 1.38 -4.46 -20.81
CA ILE A 137 0.73 -5.26 -19.77
C ILE A 137 0.76 -4.50 -18.43
N VAL A 138 1.92 -4.00 -18.01
CA VAL A 138 2.06 -3.25 -16.75
C VAL A 138 1.21 -1.99 -16.77
N SER A 139 1.15 -1.26 -17.90
CA SER A 139 0.34 -0.04 -18.01
C SER A 139 -1.16 -0.32 -17.90
N VAL A 140 -1.65 -1.34 -18.63
CA VAL A 140 -3.08 -1.71 -18.60
C VAL A 140 -3.48 -2.25 -17.24
N THR A 141 -2.70 -3.17 -16.67
CA THR A 141 -3.00 -3.75 -15.37
C THR A 141 -2.89 -2.72 -14.25
N GLY A 142 -1.89 -1.84 -14.29
CA GLY A 142 -1.72 -0.76 -13.33
C GLY A 142 -2.89 0.24 -13.36
N LEU A 143 -3.29 0.69 -14.56
CA LEU A 143 -4.43 1.60 -14.70
C LEU A 143 -5.74 0.95 -14.24
N THR A 144 -5.95 -0.32 -14.58
CA THR A 144 -7.13 -1.09 -14.14
C THR A 144 -7.15 -1.24 -12.61
N ALA A 145 -6.01 -1.56 -12.00
CA ALA A 145 -5.89 -1.66 -10.55
C ALA A 145 -6.22 -0.33 -9.85
N HIS A 146 -5.69 0.79 -10.36
CA HIS A 146 -6.02 2.12 -9.83
C HIS A 146 -7.50 2.47 -9.98
N LEU A 147 -8.12 2.12 -11.12
CA LEU A 147 -9.56 2.32 -11.33
C LEU A 147 -10.38 1.51 -10.32
N CYS A 148 -10.08 0.23 -10.15
CA CYS A 148 -10.77 -0.65 -9.20
C CYS A 148 -10.60 -0.14 -7.75
N MET A 149 -9.38 0.23 -7.38
CA MET A 149 -9.08 0.73 -6.04
C MET A 149 -9.81 2.06 -5.76
N THR A 150 -9.77 3.02 -6.70
CA THR A 150 -10.48 4.30 -6.58
C THR A 150 -11.99 4.08 -6.49
N LYS A 151 -12.53 3.14 -7.28
CA LYS A 151 -13.95 2.74 -7.19
C LYS A 151 -14.28 2.14 -5.82
N ALA A 152 -13.45 1.24 -5.31
CA ALA A 152 -13.63 0.66 -3.98
C ALA A 152 -13.63 1.74 -2.89
N PHE A 153 -12.72 2.71 -2.94
CA PHE A 153 -12.70 3.85 -2.01
C PHE A 153 -13.94 4.74 -2.12
N SER A 154 -14.59 4.81 -3.28
CA SER A 154 -15.87 5.54 -3.40
C SER A 154 -17.02 4.83 -2.70
N LEU A 155 -16.96 3.50 -2.56
CA LEU A 155 -18.04 2.66 -2.03
C LEU A 155 -17.89 2.29 -0.56
N ALA A 156 -16.65 2.25 -0.04
CA ALA A 156 -16.35 1.79 1.31
C ALA A 156 -15.25 2.63 1.99
N PRO A 157 -15.13 2.57 3.33
CA PRO A 157 -14.03 3.19 4.07
C PRO A 157 -12.67 2.63 3.64
N VAL A 158 -11.64 3.48 3.73
CA VAL A 158 -10.26 3.09 3.37
C VAL A 158 -9.75 1.98 4.29
N SER A 159 -10.11 2.04 5.56
CA SER A 159 -9.77 1.03 6.58
C SER A 159 -10.35 -0.36 6.31
N VAL A 160 -11.39 -0.47 5.48
CA VAL A 160 -11.96 -1.77 5.05
C VAL A 160 -11.34 -2.23 3.73
N VAL A 161 -11.18 -1.32 2.77
CA VAL A 161 -10.71 -1.66 1.41
C VAL A 161 -9.25 -2.09 1.42
N MET A 162 -8.38 -1.37 2.12
CA MET A 162 -6.94 -1.63 2.09
C MET A 162 -6.53 -3.00 2.62
N PRO A 163 -7.12 -3.54 3.71
CA PRO A 163 -6.76 -4.88 4.17
C PRO A 163 -7.14 -6.02 3.22
N ILE A 164 -8.11 -5.83 2.32
CA ILE A 164 -8.49 -6.84 1.31
C ILE A 164 -7.31 -7.15 0.38
N ASP A 165 -6.42 -6.18 0.18
CA ASP A 165 -5.23 -6.31 -0.64
C ASP A 165 -4.23 -7.37 -0.12
N PHE A 166 -4.34 -7.79 1.15
CA PHE A 166 -3.49 -8.86 1.71
C PHE A 166 -3.65 -10.22 1.07
N VAL A 167 -4.72 -10.45 0.29
CA VAL A 167 -4.85 -11.65 -0.53
C VAL A 167 -3.65 -11.82 -1.48
N ARG A 168 -2.95 -10.74 -1.81
CA ARG A 168 -1.71 -10.79 -2.60
C ARG A 168 -0.52 -11.43 -1.85
N LEU A 169 -0.48 -11.41 -0.52
CA LEU A 169 0.67 -11.92 0.27
C LEU A 169 1.06 -13.36 -0.06
N PRO A 170 0.13 -14.33 -0.01
CA PRO A 170 0.44 -15.72 -0.37
C PRO A 170 0.97 -15.84 -1.81
N LEU A 171 0.35 -15.11 -2.75
CA LEU A 171 0.74 -15.14 -4.16
C LEU A 171 2.16 -14.64 -4.37
N ILE A 172 2.52 -13.52 -3.72
CA ILE A 172 3.85 -12.92 -3.82
C ILE A 172 4.90 -13.82 -3.19
N SER A 173 4.61 -14.45 -2.05
CA SER A 173 5.51 -15.39 -1.40
C SER A 173 5.81 -16.60 -2.30
N VAL A 174 4.80 -17.11 -3.03
CA VAL A 174 4.99 -18.17 -4.03
C VAL A 174 5.82 -17.68 -5.20
N VAL A 175 5.58 -16.48 -5.71
CA VAL A 175 6.38 -15.88 -6.81
C VAL A 175 7.84 -15.69 -6.37
N GLY A 176 8.09 -15.16 -5.18
CA GLY A 176 9.43 -14.99 -4.62
C GLY A 176 10.18 -16.31 -4.53
N TYR A 177 9.51 -17.36 -4.04
CA TYR A 177 10.09 -18.71 -3.96
C TYR A 177 10.38 -19.31 -5.33
N LEU A 178 9.43 -19.26 -6.30
CA LEU A 178 9.56 -19.94 -7.59
C LEU A 178 10.47 -19.22 -8.57
N PHE A 179 10.49 -17.90 -8.60
CA PHE A 179 11.17 -17.10 -9.62
C PHE A 179 12.43 -16.39 -9.14
N TYR A 180 12.53 -16.16 -7.82
CA TYR A 180 13.64 -15.38 -7.24
C TYR A 180 14.49 -16.19 -6.25
N ASN A 181 14.19 -17.49 -6.09
CA ASN A 181 14.88 -18.39 -5.14
C ASN A 181 14.88 -17.85 -3.69
N GLU A 182 13.84 -17.08 -3.31
CA GLU A 182 13.72 -16.60 -1.94
C GLU A 182 13.38 -17.75 -0.99
N VAL A 183 14.14 -17.87 0.09
CA VAL A 183 13.88 -18.90 1.11
C VAL A 183 12.78 -18.43 2.04
N LEU A 184 11.67 -19.15 2.06
CA LEU A 184 10.59 -18.93 3.02
C LEU A 184 11.04 -19.40 4.41
N THR A 185 11.57 -18.46 5.18
CA THR A 185 11.98 -18.74 6.56
C THR A 185 10.79 -18.59 7.52
N TRP A 186 10.83 -19.32 8.63
CA TRP A 186 9.73 -19.35 9.61
C TRP A 186 9.33 -17.96 10.13
N TYR A 187 10.28 -17.04 10.28
CA TYR A 187 9.99 -15.68 10.74
C TYR A 187 9.23 -14.82 9.70
N ILE A 188 9.45 -15.07 8.40
CA ILE A 188 8.65 -14.44 7.34
C ILE A 188 7.21 -14.91 7.44
N VAL A 189 7.00 -16.21 7.61
CA VAL A 189 5.65 -16.78 7.76
C VAL A 189 4.97 -16.25 9.02
N LEU A 190 5.67 -16.29 10.16
CA LEU A 190 5.12 -15.78 11.42
C LEU A 190 4.81 -14.29 11.38
N GLY A 191 5.73 -13.48 10.84
CA GLY A 191 5.52 -12.04 10.70
C GLY A 191 4.37 -11.71 9.75
N SER A 192 4.25 -12.43 8.63
CA SER A 192 3.11 -12.28 7.70
C SER A 192 1.79 -12.63 8.35
N VAL A 193 1.74 -13.69 9.17
CA VAL A 193 0.55 -14.07 9.94
C VAL A 193 0.19 -12.96 10.93
N LEU A 194 1.15 -12.37 11.64
CA LEU A 194 0.89 -11.26 12.56
C LEU A 194 0.34 -10.03 11.85
N VAL A 195 0.90 -9.67 10.69
CA VAL A 195 0.37 -8.58 9.85
C VAL A 195 -1.07 -8.87 9.46
N PHE A 196 -1.35 -10.10 9.01
CA PHE A 196 -2.70 -10.52 8.63
C PHE A 196 -3.69 -10.46 9.80
N VAL A 197 -3.29 -10.98 10.97
CA VAL A 197 -4.11 -10.94 12.19
C VAL A 197 -4.39 -9.50 12.64
N GLY A 198 -3.37 -8.64 12.64
CA GLY A 198 -3.54 -7.23 12.96
C GLY A 198 -4.56 -6.55 12.05
N ASN A 199 -4.47 -6.78 10.74
CA ASN A 199 -5.43 -6.22 9.79
C ASN A 199 -6.85 -6.80 9.94
N TYR A 200 -6.98 -8.08 10.20
CA TYR A 200 -8.29 -8.70 10.46
C TYR A 200 -8.97 -8.10 11.71
N ILE A 201 -8.20 -7.87 12.78
CA ILE A 201 -8.72 -7.18 13.98
C ILE A 201 -9.14 -5.75 13.65
N ASN A 202 -8.35 -5.03 12.84
CA ASN A 202 -8.67 -3.68 12.41
C ASN A 202 -9.99 -3.61 11.61
N ILE A 203 -10.21 -4.52 10.66
CA ILE A 203 -11.47 -4.61 9.89
C ILE A 203 -12.65 -4.83 10.83
N LYS A 204 -12.53 -5.80 11.75
CA LYS A 204 -13.62 -6.07 12.72
C LYS A 204 -13.92 -4.91 13.65
N ALA A 205 -12.89 -4.16 14.07
CA ALA A 205 -13.07 -2.97 14.89
C ALA A 205 -13.84 -1.88 14.13
N GLU A 206 -13.53 -1.71 12.83
CA GLU A 206 -14.23 -0.76 11.96
C GLU A 206 -15.70 -1.13 11.76
N GLU A 207 -16.00 -2.40 11.46
CA GLU A 207 -17.37 -2.90 11.28
C GLU A 207 -18.23 -2.65 12.55
N ARG A 208 -17.66 -2.88 13.73
CA ARG A 208 -18.34 -2.61 15.01
C ARG A 208 -18.61 -1.12 15.21
N GLY A 209 -17.64 -0.25 14.89
CA GLY A 209 -17.81 1.20 14.99
C GLY A 209 -18.95 1.69 14.11
N GLN A 210 -18.99 1.28 12.85
CA GLN A 210 -20.05 1.65 11.91
C GLN A 210 -21.44 1.13 12.31
N SER A 211 -21.51 -0.08 12.90
CA SER A 211 -22.76 -0.64 13.39
C SER A 211 -23.31 0.17 14.55
N TYR A 212 -22.45 0.64 15.44
CA TYR A 212 -22.85 1.48 16.58
C TYR A 212 -23.38 2.84 16.13
N GLU A 213 -22.71 3.50 15.17
CA GLU A 213 -23.15 4.79 14.62
C GLU A 213 -24.52 4.68 13.91
N ARG A 214 -24.78 3.59 13.18
CA ARG A 214 -26.08 3.36 12.52
C ARG A 214 -27.22 3.22 13.53
N VAL A 215 -27.00 2.53 14.63
CA VAL A 215 -28.02 2.35 15.68
C VAL A 215 -28.28 3.65 16.42
N SER A 216 -27.22 4.38 16.81
CA SER A 216 -27.36 5.65 17.54
C SER A 216 -27.91 6.78 16.67
N GLY A 217 -27.69 6.77 15.34
CA GLY A 217 -28.24 7.73 14.39
C GLY A 217 -29.71 7.47 14.01
N SER A 218 -30.22 6.26 14.24
CA SER A 218 -31.63 5.90 14.02
C SER A 218 -32.55 6.32 15.17
N GLU A 219 -31.98 6.72 16.32
CA GLU A 219 -32.73 7.15 17.51
C GLU A 219 -32.84 8.68 17.62
N ARG A 220 -32.33 9.43 16.62
CA ARG A 220 -32.46 10.89 16.52
C ARG A 220 -33.31 11.28 15.31
#